data_05edd3ac94e3c56b453e2dff372d09a1
#
_entry.id   05edd3ac94e3c56b453e2dff372d09a1
#
_cell.length_a   1.000
_cell.length_b   1.000
_cell.length_c   1.000
_cell.angle_alpha   90.00
_cell.angle_beta   90.00
_cell.angle_gamma   90.00
#
_symmetry.space_group_name_H-M   'P 1'
#
loop_
_entity.id
_entity.type
_entity.pdbx_description
1 polymer ?
#
loop_
_entity_poly.entity_id
_entity_poly.type
_entity_poly.pdbx_seq_one_letter_code
_entity_poly.pdbx_strand_id
1 'polypeptide(L)'
;DGLDVLAITEHVEYRRHEGKMLNFLKGYVPEGTEAINNNIIRRSADERGIQSDLNLPVKLARETARKYGLTIIPGAEITREPIAYGHYNALFTTDNNSLYATDALQSLRNAKAQGALVMHNHPGWRRKSLEHPEFEVKAYGEGLIDGIEIMNGAEFYPKAIARAHARKLFVSANTDIHDATAETYRLQGHSRNMTLIFARNNSLEALREALEARRTLAYSFGTIAGDEQLLKDLFTASVRTKVLHTDPSNGRRTVSLPNGSSVEYVLRFPGQNRV
;
A
#
# COMPACT_ATOMS: atom_id res chain seq x y z
N ASP A 1 -6.61 -11.68 9.21
CA ASP A 1 -5.35 -11.00 8.93
C ASP A 1 -5.14 -9.74 9.80
N GLY A 2 -6.15 -9.32 10.59
CA GLY A 2 -6.04 -8.17 11.50
C GLY A 2 -6.03 -6.81 10.79
N LEU A 3 -6.58 -6.71 9.59
CA LEU A 3 -6.70 -5.43 8.87
C LEU A 3 -7.99 -4.71 9.25
N ASP A 4 -7.88 -3.39 9.45
CA ASP A 4 -9.03 -2.48 9.58
C ASP A 4 -9.40 -1.85 8.23
N VAL A 5 -8.43 -1.75 7.34
CA VAL A 5 -8.52 -1.04 6.06
C VAL A 5 -7.82 -1.85 4.97
N LEU A 6 -8.39 -1.87 3.78
CA LEU A 6 -7.77 -2.49 2.59
C LEU A 6 -7.93 -1.55 1.40
N ALA A 7 -6.83 -1.29 0.68
CA ALA A 7 -6.88 -0.66 -0.64
C ALA A 7 -7.01 -1.71 -1.73
N ILE A 8 -7.89 -1.47 -2.69
CA ILE A 8 -8.05 -2.29 -3.90
C ILE A 8 -7.37 -1.55 -5.04
N THR A 9 -6.36 -2.15 -5.64
CA THR A 9 -5.46 -1.48 -6.60
C THR A 9 -5.17 -2.35 -7.82
N GLU A 10 -6.23 -2.79 -8.50
CA GLU A 10 -6.11 -3.56 -9.75
C GLU A 10 -5.43 -2.76 -10.87
N HIS A 11 -4.72 -3.45 -11.75
CA HIS A 11 -3.98 -2.84 -12.84
C HIS A 11 -4.86 -2.15 -13.88
N VAL A 12 -4.55 -0.91 -14.22
CA VAL A 12 -5.27 -0.17 -15.29
C VAL A 12 -4.70 -0.42 -16.68
N GLU A 13 -3.44 -0.81 -16.81
CA GLU A 13 -2.74 -0.97 -18.09
C GLU A 13 -3.20 -2.17 -18.89
N TYR A 14 -3.81 -3.14 -18.27
CA TYR A 14 -4.38 -4.28 -18.98
C TYR A 14 -5.47 -3.86 -19.96
N ARG A 15 -6.03 -2.66 -19.80
CA ARG A 15 -6.98 -2.08 -20.77
C ARG A 15 -6.43 -2.06 -22.20
N ARG A 16 -5.16 -1.79 -22.42
CA ARG A 16 -4.54 -1.84 -23.77
C ARG A 16 -4.48 -3.24 -24.37
N HIS A 17 -4.63 -4.27 -23.56
CA HIS A 17 -4.62 -5.67 -23.97
C HIS A 17 -6.01 -6.29 -23.98
N GLU A 18 -7.06 -5.53 -23.66
CA GLU A 18 -8.44 -6.03 -23.59
C GLU A 18 -8.87 -6.82 -24.81
N GLY A 19 -8.57 -6.33 -26.01
CA GLY A 19 -8.93 -7.04 -27.25
C GLY A 19 -8.36 -8.46 -27.34
N LYS A 20 -7.11 -8.66 -26.88
CA LYS A 20 -6.48 -9.99 -26.85
C LYS A 20 -7.06 -10.86 -25.74
N MET A 21 -7.25 -10.28 -24.56
CA MET A 21 -7.83 -10.95 -23.41
C MET A 21 -9.26 -11.38 -23.70
N LEU A 22 -10.06 -10.50 -24.29
CA LEU A 22 -11.42 -10.77 -24.69
C LEU A 22 -11.52 -11.86 -25.76
N ASN A 23 -10.62 -11.87 -26.73
CA ASN A 23 -10.59 -12.93 -27.74
C ASN A 23 -10.21 -14.29 -27.14
N PHE A 24 -9.30 -14.31 -26.18
CA PHE A 24 -8.97 -15.50 -25.41
C PHE A 24 -10.17 -15.98 -24.60
N LEU A 25 -10.84 -15.10 -23.89
CA LEU A 25 -11.96 -15.42 -23.02
C LEU A 25 -13.24 -15.79 -23.78
N LYS A 26 -13.44 -15.32 -25.03
CA LYS A 26 -14.58 -15.74 -25.88
C LYS A 26 -14.65 -17.25 -26.05
N GLY A 27 -13.53 -17.96 -26.00
CA GLY A 27 -13.49 -19.42 -26.04
C GLY A 27 -14.09 -20.11 -24.81
N TYR A 28 -14.26 -19.39 -23.71
CA TYR A 28 -14.70 -19.90 -22.41
C TYR A 28 -16.06 -19.35 -21.96
N VAL A 29 -16.61 -18.38 -22.68
CA VAL A 29 -17.86 -17.71 -22.32
C VAL A 29 -18.93 -18.05 -23.34
N PRO A 30 -20.10 -18.55 -22.93
CA PRO A 30 -21.19 -18.81 -23.84
C PRO A 30 -21.58 -17.56 -24.64
N GLU A 31 -21.93 -17.79 -25.92
CA GLU A 31 -22.42 -16.73 -26.78
C GLU A 31 -23.64 -16.04 -26.16
N GLY A 32 -23.67 -14.71 -26.17
CA GLY A 32 -24.74 -13.91 -25.55
C GLY A 32 -24.53 -13.60 -24.05
N THR A 33 -23.46 -14.09 -23.44
CA THR A 33 -23.12 -13.72 -22.05
C THR A 33 -22.50 -12.33 -22.02
N GLU A 34 -23.14 -11.39 -21.33
CA GLU A 34 -22.65 -10.00 -21.22
C GLU A 34 -21.46 -9.83 -20.27
N ALA A 35 -21.12 -10.87 -19.51
CA ALA A 35 -20.05 -10.77 -18.54
C ALA A 35 -19.34 -12.09 -18.33
N ILE A 36 -18.02 -12.06 -18.35
CA ILE A 36 -17.18 -13.10 -17.82
C ILE A 36 -17.21 -12.97 -16.30
N ASN A 37 -17.80 -13.97 -15.61
CA ASN A 37 -17.99 -13.94 -14.17
C ASN A 37 -18.77 -12.71 -13.67
N ASN A 38 -19.74 -12.24 -14.41
CA ASN A 38 -20.56 -11.05 -14.10
C ASN A 38 -19.78 -9.74 -13.90
N ASN A 39 -18.49 -9.68 -14.25
CA ASN A 39 -17.68 -8.71 -13.57
C ASN A 39 -16.89 -7.78 -14.43
N ILE A 40 -16.69 -8.08 -15.71
CA ILE A 40 -15.49 -7.47 -16.26
C ILE A 40 -15.77 -6.68 -17.50
N ILE A 41 -16.85 -6.96 -18.20
CA ILE A 41 -16.96 -6.48 -19.55
C ILE A 41 -18.29 -5.80 -19.79
N ARG A 42 -18.24 -4.51 -20.06
CA ARG A 42 -19.34 -3.76 -20.66
C ARG A 42 -19.17 -3.74 -22.16
N ARG A 43 -20.25 -3.93 -22.89
CA ARG A 43 -20.30 -3.44 -24.26
C ARG A 43 -20.23 -1.92 -24.22
N SER A 44 -19.17 -1.36 -24.75
CA SER A 44 -19.15 0.07 -24.98
C SER A 44 -20.13 0.43 -26.08
N ALA A 45 -20.78 1.58 -25.94
CA ALA A 45 -21.63 2.12 -26.99
C ALA A 45 -20.83 2.59 -28.22
N ASP A 46 -19.52 2.61 -28.13
CA ASP A 46 -18.64 2.95 -29.22
C ASP A 46 -18.17 1.69 -29.99
N GLU A 47 -17.67 1.88 -31.19
CA GLU A 47 -17.25 0.82 -32.12
C GLU A 47 -16.09 -0.05 -31.61
N ARG A 48 -15.49 0.27 -30.46
CA ARG A 48 -14.36 -0.48 -29.86
C ARG A 48 -14.78 -1.76 -29.13
N GLY A 49 -16.07 -1.98 -28.96
CA GLY A 49 -16.61 -3.23 -28.44
C GLY A 49 -16.64 -3.32 -26.94
N ILE A 50 -16.00 -4.30 -26.35
CA ILE A 50 -16.10 -4.64 -24.93
C ILE A 50 -14.97 -3.95 -24.15
N GLN A 51 -15.29 -3.24 -23.07
CA GLN A 51 -14.31 -2.65 -22.15
C GLN A 51 -14.51 -3.21 -20.74
N SER A 52 -13.39 -3.46 -20.03
CA SER A 52 -13.45 -3.79 -18.63
C SER A 52 -13.91 -2.60 -17.78
N ASP A 53 -14.71 -2.87 -16.76
CA ASP A 53 -15.08 -1.85 -15.76
C ASP A 53 -14.09 -1.88 -14.61
N LEU A 54 -13.11 -0.98 -14.62
CA LEU A 54 -12.05 -0.90 -13.61
C LEU A 54 -12.55 -0.42 -12.23
N ASN A 55 -13.81 0.01 -12.13
CA ASN A 55 -14.43 0.35 -10.84
C ASN A 55 -15.05 -0.88 -10.14
N LEU A 56 -15.29 -1.95 -10.89
CA LEU A 56 -16.01 -3.11 -10.39
C LEU A 56 -15.28 -3.82 -9.23
N PRO A 57 -13.95 -4.05 -9.24
CA PRO A 57 -13.25 -4.66 -8.12
C PRO A 57 -13.46 -3.91 -6.80
N VAL A 58 -13.41 -2.57 -6.83
CA VAL A 58 -13.67 -1.73 -5.66
C VAL A 58 -15.11 -1.87 -5.18
N LYS A 59 -16.09 -1.90 -6.09
CA LYS A 59 -17.50 -2.08 -5.74
C LYS A 59 -17.73 -3.42 -5.04
N LEU A 60 -17.24 -4.51 -5.61
CA LEU A 60 -17.38 -5.86 -5.04
C LEU A 60 -16.68 -5.99 -3.68
N ALA A 61 -15.48 -5.41 -3.56
CA ALA A 61 -14.74 -5.38 -2.30
C ALA A 61 -15.53 -4.64 -1.22
N ARG A 62 -16.12 -3.48 -1.52
CA ARG A 62 -16.95 -2.73 -0.58
C ARG A 62 -18.19 -3.52 -0.13
N GLU A 63 -18.87 -4.18 -1.05
CA GLU A 63 -20.04 -5.02 -0.72
C GLU A 63 -19.65 -6.17 0.22
N THR A 64 -18.53 -6.83 -0.05
CA THR A 64 -18.04 -7.94 0.77
C THR A 64 -17.51 -7.47 2.13
N ALA A 65 -16.74 -6.38 2.16
CA ALA A 65 -16.08 -5.84 3.33
C ALA A 65 -17.05 -5.42 4.45
N ARG A 66 -18.27 -4.99 4.10
CA ARG A 66 -19.32 -4.61 5.08
C ARG A 66 -19.58 -5.69 6.12
N LYS A 67 -19.48 -6.96 5.73
CA LYS A 67 -19.70 -8.11 6.63
C LYS A 67 -18.62 -8.25 7.70
N TYR A 68 -17.46 -7.64 7.47
CA TYR A 68 -16.28 -7.77 8.31
C TYR A 68 -15.87 -6.45 9.00
N GLY A 69 -16.66 -5.39 8.82
CA GLY A 69 -16.31 -4.07 9.35
C GLY A 69 -15.04 -3.46 8.74
N LEU A 70 -14.64 -3.92 7.54
CA LEU A 70 -13.42 -3.49 6.85
C LEU A 70 -13.72 -2.27 5.98
N THR A 71 -12.89 -1.23 6.10
CA THR A 71 -12.96 -0.05 5.23
C THR A 71 -12.18 -0.32 3.94
N ILE A 72 -12.80 -0.02 2.79
CA ILE A 72 -12.16 -0.14 1.47
C ILE A 72 -11.77 1.23 0.94
N ILE A 73 -10.48 1.45 0.75
CA ILE A 73 -9.96 2.59 0.00
C ILE A 73 -10.05 2.25 -1.49
N PRO A 74 -10.80 3.04 -2.28
CA PRO A 74 -10.85 2.86 -3.72
C PRO A 74 -9.51 3.26 -4.34
N GLY A 75 -9.04 2.46 -5.30
CA GLY A 75 -7.79 2.75 -5.98
C GLY A 75 -7.60 1.91 -7.23
N ALA A 76 -6.46 2.11 -7.86
CA ALA A 76 -5.98 1.32 -8.98
C ALA A 76 -4.46 1.43 -9.09
N GLU A 77 -3.84 0.41 -9.64
CA GLU A 77 -2.41 0.46 -9.93
C GLU A 77 -2.17 0.91 -11.38
N ILE A 78 -1.40 1.97 -11.52
CA ILE A 78 -0.87 2.46 -12.79
C ILE A 78 0.47 1.76 -13.02
N THR A 79 0.43 0.68 -13.79
CA THR A 79 1.58 -0.17 -14.12
C THR A 79 2.08 0.20 -15.50
N ARG A 80 3.36 0.43 -15.68
CA ARG A 80 3.88 0.93 -16.96
C ARG A 80 5.04 0.12 -17.53
N GLU A 81 4.91 -0.12 -18.83
CA GLU A 81 6.00 -0.60 -19.66
C GLU A 81 6.63 0.58 -20.45
N PRO A 82 7.96 0.67 -20.54
CA PRO A 82 8.92 -0.27 -19.94
C PRO A 82 8.99 -0.14 -18.40
N ILE A 83 9.49 -1.17 -17.75
CA ILE A 83 9.61 -1.25 -16.28
C ILE A 83 10.32 -0.05 -15.64
N ALA A 84 11.14 0.67 -16.43
CA ALA A 84 11.79 1.91 -16.03
C ALA A 84 10.83 3.03 -15.64
N TYR A 85 9.55 2.96 -16.06
CA TYR A 85 8.54 3.93 -15.65
C TYR A 85 8.05 3.69 -14.22
N GLY A 86 8.19 2.48 -13.68
CA GLY A 86 7.72 2.11 -12.36
C GLY A 86 6.22 1.85 -12.29
N HIS A 87 5.76 1.51 -11.10
CA HIS A 87 4.37 1.22 -10.80
C HIS A 87 3.88 2.19 -9.72
N TYR A 88 2.61 2.59 -9.82
CA TYR A 88 2.06 3.62 -8.94
C TYR A 88 0.64 3.28 -8.53
N ASN A 89 0.36 3.24 -7.24
CA ASN A 89 -1.02 3.14 -6.75
C ASN A 89 -1.65 4.52 -6.67
N ALA A 90 -2.77 4.71 -7.35
CA ALA A 90 -3.67 5.84 -7.12
C ALA A 90 -4.69 5.44 -6.06
N LEU A 91 -4.71 6.12 -4.93
CA LEU A 91 -5.62 5.87 -3.79
C LEU A 91 -6.68 6.95 -3.70
N PHE A 92 -7.87 6.60 -3.20
CA PHE A 92 -9.04 7.50 -3.12
C PHE A 92 -9.53 7.98 -4.48
N THR A 93 -9.45 7.12 -5.49
CA THR A 93 -9.98 7.40 -6.82
C THR A 93 -11.50 7.47 -6.81
N THR A 94 -12.07 8.26 -7.72
CA THR A 94 -13.51 8.36 -7.94
C THR A 94 -13.96 7.57 -9.18
N ASP A 95 -13.07 7.45 -10.17
CA ASP A 95 -13.30 6.68 -11.39
C ASP A 95 -11.99 6.10 -11.95
N ASN A 96 -11.81 4.79 -11.77
CA ASN A 96 -10.64 4.08 -12.30
C ASN A 96 -10.65 3.96 -13.82
N ASN A 97 -11.82 4.03 -14.48
CA ASN A 97 -11.93 3.93 -15.92
C ASN A 97 -11.27 5.11 -16.65
N SER A 98 -11.19 6.26 -16.01
CA SER A 98 -10.58 7.48 -16.57
C SER A 98 -9.10 7.63 -16.29
N LEU A 99 -8.48 6.71 -15.55
CA LEU A 99 -7.06 6.81 -15.19
C LEU A 99 -6.13 6.55 -16.39
N TYR A 100 -6.48 5.59 -17.22
CA TYR A 100 -5.61 5.17 -18.31
C TYR A 100 -5.42 6.28 -19.35
N ALA A 101 -4.18 6.54 -19.72
CA ALA A 101 -3.78 7.32 -20.89
C ALA A 101 -2.57 6.64 -21.55
N THR A 102 -2.39 6.84 -22.85
CA THR A 102 -1.22 6.30 -23.58
C THR A 102 0.10 6.90 -23.04
N ASP A 103 0.10 8.20 -22.72
CA ASP A 103 1.20 8.82 -21.97
C ASP A 103 1.12 8.44 -20.49
N ALA A 104 2.19 7.86 -19.97
CA ALA A 104 2.27 7.40 -18.59
C ALA A 104 2.15 8.55 -17.56
N LEU A 105 2.76 9.70 -17.83
CA LEU A 105 2.61 10.89 -16.96
C LEU A 105 1.18 11.40 -16.96
N GLN A 106 0.48 11.32 -18.10
CA GLN A 106 -0.91 11.72 -18.17
C GLN A 106 -1.80 10.82 -17.30
N SER A 107 -1.50 9.52 -17.17
CA SER A 107 -2.23 8.66 -16.23
C SER A 107 -2.06 9.11 -14.77
N LEU A 108 -0.85 9.52 -14.37
CA LEU A 108 -0.63 10.09 -13.03
C LEU A 108 -1.38 11.42 -12.86
N ARG A 109 -1.37 12.28 -13.87
CA ARG A 109 -2.11 13.56 -13.86
C ARG A 109 -3.63 13.31 -13.77
N ASN A 110 -4.16 12.29 -14.47
CA ASN A 110 -5.57 11.90 -14.38
C ASN A 110 -5.94 11.47 -12.95
N ALA A 111 -5.07 10.73 -12.27
CA ALA A 111 -5.27 10.38 -10.88
C ALA A 111 -5.28 11.62 -9.97
N LYS A 112 -4.31 12.52 -10.14
CA LYS A 112 -4.27 13.78 -9.37
C LYS A 112 -5.47 14.68 -9.65
N ALA A 113 -5.98 14.72 -10.88
CA ALA A 113 -7.16 15.50 -11.25
C ALA A 113 -8.44 15.02 -10.53
N GLN A 114 -8.51 13.74 -10.16
CA GLN A 114 -9.58 13.20 -9.29
C GLN A 114 -9.35 13.50 -7.80
N GLY A 115 -8.23 14.12 -7.45
CA GLY A 115 -7.79 14.30 -6.08
C GLY A 115 -7.19 13.04 -5.46
N ALA A 116 -6.81 12.01 -6.22
CA ALA A 116 -6.17 10.82 -5.68
C ALA A 116 -4.80 11.12 -5.08
N LEU A 117 -4.42 10.36 -4.06
CA LEU A 117 -3.05 10.27 -3.59
C LEU A 117 -2.32 9.22 -4.41
N VAL A 118 -1.16 9.56 -4.95
CA VAL A 118 -0.37 8.64 -5.78
C VAL A 118 0.86 8.17 -5.01
N MET A 119 1.03 6.86 -4.95
CA MET A 119 2.13 6.20 -4.26
C MET A 119 3.03 5.46 -5.25
N HIS A 120 4.35 5.62 -5.13
CA HIS A 120 5.33 4.88 -5.91
C HIS A 120 5.55 3.49 -5.28
N ASN A 121 5.14 2.44 -5.98
CA ASN A 121 5.21 1.06 -5.53
C ASN A 121 6.63 0.50 -5.72
N HIS A 122 7.04 -0.44 -4.86
CA HIS A 122 8.26 -1.28 -4.93
C HIS A 122 9.39 -0.65 -5.77
N PRO A 123 9.96 0.50 -5.36
CA PRO A 123 10.85 1.32 -6.20
C PRO A 123 12.17 0.62 -6.58
N GLY A 124 12.51 -0.48 -5.93
CA GLY A 124 13.67 -1.32 -6.21
C GLY A 124 13.38 -2.57 -7.04
N TRP A 125 12.12 -2.87 -7.33
CA TRP A 125 11.74 -4.09 -8.02
C TRP A 125 12.39 -4.19 -9.40
N ARG A 126 13.07 -5.33 -9.66
CA ARG A 126 13.84 -5.60 -10.88
C ARG A 126 14.86 -4.51 -11.26
N ARG A 127 15.30 -3.71 -10.29
CA ARG A 127 16.30 -2.65 -10.48
C ARG A 127 17.56 -2.92 -9.68
N LYS A 128 18.72 -2.56 -10.26
CA LYS A 128 20.01 -2.64 -9.56
C LYS A 128 20.25 -1.49 -8.60
N SER A 129 19.55 -0.39 -8.80
CA SER A 129 19.66 0.81 -7.96
C SER A 129 18.31 1.52 -7.85
N LEU A 130 18.18 2.40 -6.85
CA LEU A 130 17.04 3.33 -6.71
C LEU A 130 17.28 4.67 -7.43
N GLU A 131 18.21 4.70 -8.39
CA GLU A 131 18.40 5.89 -9.23
C GLU A 131 17.12 6.20 -10.00
N HIS A 132 16.86 7.51 -10.15
CA HIS A 132 15.66 7.99 -10.79
C HIS A 132 15.80 7.96 -12.32
N PRO A 133 15.07 7.11 -13.03
CA PRO A 133 14.93 7.30 -14.47
C PRO A 133 14.24 8.64 -14.75
N GLU A 134 14.41 9.13 -15.97
CA GLU A 134 13.85 10.42 -16.41
C GLU A 134 12.35 10.57 -16.12
N PHE A 135 11.61 9.49 -16.27
CA PHE A 135 10.19 9.47 -15.96
C PHE A 135 9.91 9.79 -14.49
N GLU A 136 10.63 9.15 -13.56
CA GLU A 136 10.46 9.39 -12.12
C GLU A 136 10.86 10.83 -11.76
N VAL A 137 11.94 11.34 -12.35
CA VAL A 137 12.37 12.74 -12.14
C VAL A 137 11.24 13.70 -12.50
N LYS A 138 10.56 13.47 -13.63
CA LYS A 138 9.39 14.28 -14.04
C LYS A 138 8.21 14.10 -13.10
N ALA A 139 7.84 12.85 -12.78
CA ALA A 139 6.70 12.56 -11.90
C ALA A 139 6.86 13.20 -10.51
N TYR A 140 8.05 13.09 -9.92
CA TYR A 140 8.35 13.72 -8.64
C TYR A 140 8.49 15.26 -8.78
N GLY A 141 9.05 15.75 -9.88
CA GLY A 141 9.22 17.18 -10.15
C GLY A 141 7.91 17.93 -10.32
N GLU A 142 6.92 17.30 -10.92
CA GLU A 142 5.56 17.83 -11.08
C GLU A 142 4.70 17.67 -9.80
N GLY A 143 5.22 17.06 -8.73
CA GLY A 143 4.46 16.85 -7.50
C GLY A 143 3.34 15.82 -7.65
N LEU A 144 3.48 14.87 -8.57
CA LEU A 144 2.47 13.85 -8.81
C LEU A 144 2.50 12.72 -7.78
N ILE A 145 3.57 12.61 -6.99
CA ILE A 145 3.79 11.50 -6.06
C ILE A 145 3.63 12.00 -4.61
N ASP A 146 2.76 11.37 -3.85
CA ASP A 146 2.45 11.70 -2.45
C ASP A 146 3.03 10.69 -1.45
N GLY A 147 3.32 9.45 -1.90
CA GLY A 147 3.82 8.38 -1.06
C GLY A 147 4.83 7.49 -1.76
N ILE A 148 5.52 6.67 -0.99
CA ILE A 148 6.47 5.68 -1.51
C ILE A 148 6.42 4.41 -0.67
N GLU A 149 6.46 3.29 -1.34
CA GLU A 149 6.57 1.99 -0.69
C GLU A 149 8.01 1.73 -0.25
N ILE A 150 8.19 1.35 1.02
CA ILE A 150 9.49 1.03 1.59
C ILE A 150 9.66 -0.44 1.91
N MET A 151 8.55 -1.20 1.92
CA MET A 151 8.52 -2.65 2.07
C MET A 151 7.45 -3.24 1.15
N ASN A 152 7.81 -4.27 0.38
CA ASN A 152 6.88 -5.00 -0.50
C ASN A 152 7.16 -6.50 -0.39
N GLY A 153 6.16 -7.29 0.05
CA GLY A 153 6.40 -8.71 0.33
C GLY A 153 7.61 -8.89 1.25
N ALA A 154 8.61 -9.63 0.81
CA ALA A 154 9.87 -9.84 1.52
C ALA A 154 10.96 -8.77 1.21
N GLU A 155 10.68 -7.82 0.35
CA GLU A 155 11.64 -6.79 -0.04
C GLU A 155 11.59 -5.57 0.88
N PHE A 156 12.76 -5.03 1.21
CA PHE A 156 12.91 -3.81 2.00
C PHE A 156 13.81 -2.81 1.28
N TYR A 157 13.35 -1.59 1.14
CA TYR A 157 14.01 -0.50 0.42
C TYR A 157 14.46 0.63 1.36
N PRO A 158 15.53 0.46 2.17
CA PRO A 158 15.93 1.46 3.18
C PRO A 158 16.28 2.82 2.56
N LYS A 159 16.81 2.86 1.34
CA LYS A 159 17.09 4.12 0.63
C LYS A 159 15.82 4.88 0.26
N ALA A 160 14.67 4.22 0.17
CA ALA A 160 13.38 4.87 -0.08
C ALA A 160 12.91 5.68 1.14
N ILE A 161 13.33 5.32 2.37
CA ILE A 161 13.05 6.11 3.59
C ILE A 161 13.66 7.50 3.49
N ALA A 162 14.93 7.59 3.09
CA ALA A 162 15.59 8.90 2.91
C ALA A 162 14.89 9.73 1.82
N ARG A 163 14.44 9.09 0.74
CA ARG A 163 13.66 9.74 -0.32
C ARG A 163 12.31 10.24 0.20
N ALA A 164 11.62 9.43 0.99
CA ALA A 164 10.34 9.82 1.61
C ALA A 164 10.51 11.06 2.48
N HIS A 165 11.53 11.09 3.32
CA HIS A 165 11.84 12.23 4.17
C HIS A 165 12.17 13.48 3.35
N ALA A 166 13.10 13.38 2.39
CA ALA A 166 13.55 14.51 1.57
C ALA A 166 12.41 15.13 0.73
N ARG A 167 11.46 14.32 0.28
CA ARG A 167 10.34 14.74 -0.57
C ARG A 167 9.02 14.87 0.17
N LYS A 168 9.01 14.68 1.48
CA LYS A 168 7.80 14.76 2.33
C LYS A 168 6.69 13.81 1.86
N LEU A 169 7.04 12.56 1.59
CA LEU A 169 6.11 11.51 1.19
C LEU A 169 5.66 10.68 2.39
N PHE A 170 4.43 10.14 2.35
CA PHE A 170 4.08 9.08 3.29
C PHE A 170 4.79 7.78 2.91
N VAL A 171 5.07 6.92 3.89
CA VAL A 171 5.66 5.60 3.67
C VAL A 171 4.60 4.51 3.77
N SER A 172 4.81 3.39 3.06
CA SER A 172 3.92 2.24 3.10
C SER A 172 4.66 0.91 3.09
N ALA A 173 3.97 -0.13 3.55
CA ALA A 173 4.30 -1.52 3.31
C ALA A 173 3.06 -2.23 2.74
N ASN A 174 3.23 -2.90 1.61
CA ASN A 174 2.15 -3.60 0.94
C ASN A 174 2.59 -5.00 0.52
N THR A 175 1.65 -5.78 0.06
CA THR A 175 1.88 -7.19 -0.26
C THR A 175 2.12 -7.43 -1.73
N ASP A 176 1.55 -6.61 -2.60
CA ASP A 176 1.51 -6.86 -4.06
C ASP A 176 1.00 -8.29 -4.37
N ILE A 177 0.00 -8.72 -3.60
CA ILE A 177 -0.44 -10.10 -3.60
C ILE A 177 -1.42 -10.37 -4.73
N HIS A 178 -1.18 -11.44 -5.47
CA HIS A 178 -2.00 -11.89 -6.58
C HIS A 178 -2.75 -13.20 -6.28
N ASP A 179 -2.51 -13.77 -5.09
CA ASP A 179 -3.08 -15.02 -4.62
C ASP A 179 -3.72 -14.85 -3.23
N ALA A 180 -4.22 -15.93 -2.65
CA ALA A 180 -4.76 -15.88 -1.30
C ALA A 180 -3.68 -15.55 -0.26
N THR A 181 -3.88 -14.50 0.53
CA THR A 181 -2.95 -14.04 1.58
C THR A 181 -2.51 -15.18 2.51
N ALA A 182 -3.42 -16.12 2.82
CA ALA A 182 -3.11 -17.26 3.68
C ALA A 182 -1.99 -18.15 3.11
N GLU A 183 -1.95 -18.34 1.81
CA GLU A 183 -0.94 -19.17 1.14
C GLU A 183 0.43 -18.52 1.19
N THR A 184 0.48 -17.20 0.97
CA THR A 184 1.74 -16.47 0.91
C THR A 184 2.34 -16.20 2.28
N TYR A 185 1.53 -15.96 3.30
CA TYR A 185 2.01 -15.52 4.61
C TYR A 185 1.70 -16.50 5.73
N ARG A 186 0.42 -16.83 5.94
CA ARG A 186 -0.03 -17.60 7.10
C ARG A 186 0.53 -19.01 7.13
N LEU A 187 0.54 -19.70 5.98
CA LEU A 187 1.07 -21.08 5.91
C LEU A 187 2.60 -21.10 6.10
N GLN A 188 3.27 -19.98 5.91
CA GLN A 188 4.70 -19.82 6.16
C GLN A 188 5.01 -19.29 7.57
N GLY A 189 4.00 -19.09 8.42
CA GLY A 189 4.17 -18.59 9.78
C GLY A 189 4.47 -17.10 9.89
N HIS A 190 4.18 -16.32 8.85
CA HIS A 190 4.43 -14.89 8.81
C HIS A 190 3.13 -14.05 8.84
N SER A 191 3.21 -12.88 9.45
CA SER A 191 2.19 -11.84 9.30
C SER A 191 2.41 -11.11 7.98
N ARG A 192 1.32 -10.74 7.33
CA ARG A 192 1.39 -9.96 6.08
C ARG A 192 1.98 -8.57 6.33
N ASN A 193 2.50 -7.96 5.29
CA ASN A 193 2.89 -6.56 5.30
C ASN A 193 1.66 -5.68 5.53
N MET A 194 1.85 -4.62 6.30
CA MET A 194 0.81 -3.64 6.63
C MET A 194 1.39 -2.24 6.72
N THR A 195 0.63 -1.27 6.27
CA THR A 195 0.89 0.14 6.59
C THR A 195 0.13 0.48 7.87
N LEU A 196 0.84 0.90 8.91
CA LEU A 196 0.23 1.43 10.13
C LEU A 196 -0.14 2.89 9.88
N ILE A 197 -1.44 3.22 9.95
CA ILE A 197 -1.95 4.56 9.68
C ILE A 197 -2.46 5.16 10.99
N PHE A 198 -1.88 6.26 11.44
CA PHE A 198 -2.29 6.94 12.67
C PHE A 198 -3.40 7.95 12.36
N ALA A 199 -4.61 7.43 12.20
CA ALA A 199 -5.84 8.17 11.92
C ALA A 199 -6.75 8.24 13.15
N ARG A 200 -7.68 9.19 13.16
CA ARG A 200 -8.65 9.35 14.26
C ARG A 200 -9.70 8.24 14.29
N ASN A 201 -10.02 7.70 13.13
CA ASN A 201 -10.94 6.58 12.90
C ASN A 201 -10.71 6.01 11.50
N ASN A 202 -11.48 4.99 11.12
CA ASN A 202 -11.35 4.29 9.84
C ASN A 202 -12.22 4.92 8.72
N SER A 203 -12.68 6.19 8.84
CA SER A 203 -13.35 6.85 7.73
C SER A 203 -12.35 7.20 6.62
N LEU A 204 -12.83 7.26 5.38
CA LEU A 204 -11.95 7.59 4.24
C LEU A 204 -11.32 8.98 4.39
N GLU A 205 -12.05 9.94 4.98
CA GLU A 205 -11.56 11.29 5.24
C GLU A 205 -10.43 11.29 6.28
N ALA A 206 -10.59 10.55 7.39
CA ALA A 206 -9.58 10.48 8.44
C ALA A 206 -8.33 9.72 7.97
N LEU A 207 -8.52 8.65 7.18
CA LEU A 207 -7.42 7.90 6.58
C LEU A 207 -6.64 8.75 5.58
N ARG A 208 -7.35 9.46 4.71
CA ARG A 208 -6.76 10.38 3.74
C ARG A 208 -5.95 11.47 4.43
N GLU A 209 -6.52 12.13 5.42
CA GLU A 209 -5.87 13.18 6.21
C GLU A 209 -4.58 12.65 6.87
N ALA A 210 -4.61 11.43 7.40
CA ALA A 210 -3.43 10.81 8.01
C ALA A 210 -2.31 10.53 6.99
N LEU A 211 -2.66 10.07 5.78
CA LEU A 211 -1.68 9.88 4.71
C LEU A 211 -1.09 11.23 4.23
N GLU A 212 -1.93 12.23 3.99
CA GLU A 212 -1.48 13.59 3.61
C GLU A 212 -0.58 14.20 4.68
N ALA A 213 -0.88 13.97 5.95
CA ALA A 213 -0.04 14.36 7.08
C ALA A 213 1.17 13.44 7.31
N ARG A 214 1.35 12.40 6.50
CA ARG A 214 2.46 11.41 6.56
C ARG A 214 2.53 10.65 7.90
N ARG A 215 1.40 10.47 8.55
CA ARG A 215 1.31 9.71 9.80
C ARG A 215 1.19 8.22 9.51
N THR A 216 2.24 7.64 8.91
CA THR A 216 2.32 6.23 8.54
C THR A 216 3.66 5.62 8.91
N LEU A 217 3.63 4.33 9.26
CA LEU A 217 4.80 3.47 9.41
C LEU A 217 4.57 2.20 8.60
N ALA A 218 5.64 1.64 8.06
CA ALA A 218 5.63 0.38 7.33
C ALA A 218 5.93 -0.78 8.28
N TYR A 219 5.13 -1.84 8.23
CA TYR A 219 5.36 -3.08 8.98
C TYR A 219 5.53 -4.26 8.04
N SER A 220 6.59 -5.03 8.22
CA SER A 220 6.83 -6.27 7.50
C SER A 220 7.73 -7.20 8.31
N PHE A 221 7.37 -8.49 8.39
CA PHE A 221 8.18 -9.55 9.03
C PHE A 221 8.75 -9.15 10.41
N GLY A 222 7.92 -8.56 11.27
CA GLY A 222 8.34 -8.14 12.61
C GLY A 222 9.20 -6.87 12.66
N THR A 223 9.34 -6.16 11.54
CA THR A 223 10.09 -4.90 11.45
C THR A 223 9.14 -3.75 11.18
N ILE A 224 9.29 -2.66 11.94
CA ILE A 224 8.59 -1.40 11.68
C ILE A 224 9.62 -0.36 11.24
N ALA A 225 9.31 0.39 10.18
CA ALA A 225 10.18 1.42 9.65
C ALA A 225 9.37 2.66 9.20
N GLY A 226 10.02 3.81 9.23
CA GLY A 226 9.43 5.08 8.80
C GLY A 226 10.01 6.26 9.56
N ASP A 227 9.18 7.26 9.87
CA ASP A 227 9.56 8.46 10.58
C ASP A 227 10.01 8.15 12.02
N GLU A 228 11.16 8.68 12.43
CA GLU A 228 11.76 8.42 13.76
C GLU A 228 10.86 8.91 14.89
N GLN A 229 10.19 10.05 14.74
CA GLN A 229 9.31 10.57 15.79
C GLN A 229 8.08 9.69 15.95
N LEU A 230 7.46 9.25 14.84
CA LEU A 230 6.33 8.32 14.90
C LEU A 230 6.72 6.98 15.53
N LEU A 231 7.93 6.47 15.26
CA LEU A 231 8.44 5.25 15.90
C LEU A 231 8.58 5.43 17.42
N LYS A 232 9.10 6.56 17.87
CA LYS A 232 9.19 6.90 19.29
C LYS A 232 7.82 7.04 19.93
N ASP A 233 6.89 7.71 19.26
CA ASP A 233 5.52 7.92 19.74
C ASP A 233 4.78 6.58 19.86
N LEU A 234 4.91 5.69 18.86
CA LEU A 234 4.35 4.34 18.91
C LEU A 234 4.92 3.55 20.08
N PHE A 235 6.24 3.54 20.28
CA PHE A 235 6.87 2.85 21.40
C PHE A 235 6.39 3.41 22.74
N THR A 236 6.38 4.72 22.91
CA THR A 236 5.98 5.40 24.14
C THR A 236 4.50 5.19 24.46
N ALA A 237 3.64 5.12 23.45
CA ALA A 237 2.23 4.80 23.63
C ALA A 237 2.01 3.31 23.99
N SER A 238 2.85 2.42 23.47
CA SER A 238 2.74 0.96 23.66
C SER A 238 3.37 0.49 24.97
N VAL A 239 4.54 1.02 25.34
CA VAL A 239 5.37 0.51 26.44
C VAL A 239 5.44 1.54 27.55
N ARG A 240 5.01 1.12 28.74
CA ARG A 240 5.09 1.96 29.97
C ARG A 240 6.22 1.47 30.85
N THR A 241 6.92 2.40 31.50
CA THR A 241 7.93 2.07 32.50
C THR A 241 7.33 2.16 33.89
N LYS A 242 7.44 1.09 34.68
CA LYS A 242 7.03 1.03 36.08
C LYS A 242 8.24 0.61 36.93
N VAL A 243 8.67 1.47 37.84
CA VAL A 243 9.69 1.13 38.85
C VAL A 243 9.04 0.26 39.91
N LEU A 244 9.52 -0.97 40.06
CA LEU A 244 9.04 -1.94 41.05
C LEU A 244 9.82 -1.81 42.37
N HIS A 245 11.12 -1.57 42.28
CA HIS A 245 12.01 -1.48 43.44
C HIS A 245 13.22 -0.59 43.12
N THR A 246 13.67 0.11 44.10
CA THR A 246 14.97 0.82 44.07
C THR A 246 15.79 0.35 45.26
N ASP A 247 16.98 -0.18 45.00
CA ASP A 247 17.92 -0.59 46.04
C ASP A 247 18.56 0.67 46.67
N PRO A 248 18.33 0.92 47.95
CA PRO A 248 18.83 2.12 48.61
C PRO A 248 20.38 2.15 48.76
N SER A 249 21.02 0.98 48.66
CA SER A 249 22.48 0.88 48.87
C SER A 249 23.29 1.30 47.63
N ASN A 250 22.75 1.15 46.44
CA ASN A 250 23.46 1.36 45.17
C ASN A 250 22.64 2.08 44.08
N GLY A 251 21.39 2.46 44.40
CA GLY A 251 20.48 3.15 43.48
C GLY A 251 19.97 2.32 42.30
N ARG A 252 20.25 1.00 42.27
CA ARG A 252 19.75 0.12 41.21
C ARG A 252 18.21 0.04 41.23
N ARG A 253 17.62 0.06 40.04
CA ARG A 253 16.17 -0.02 39.89
C ARG A 253 15.77 -1.31 39.17
N THR A 254 14.81 -1.99 39.76
CA THR A 254 14.06 -3.03 39.05
C THR A 254 12.86 -2.38 38.41
N VAL A 255 12.76 -2.51 37.10
CA VAL A 255 11.67 -1.92 36.30
C VAL A 255 10.85 -2.99 35.61
N SER A 256 9.56 -2.75 35.49
CA SER A 256 8.64 -3.50 34.59
C SER A 256 8.34 -2.65 33.38
N LEU A 257 8.28 -3.29 32.21
CA LEU A 257 7.99 -2.65 30.92
C LEU A 257 6.76 -3.32 30.29
N PRO A 258 5.54 -3.10 30.86
CA PRO A 258 4.34 -3.66 30.27
C PRO A 258 4.12 -3.08 28.88
N ASN A 259 3.90 -3.96 27.90
CA ASN A 259 3.51 -3.62 26.54
C ASN A 259 1.98 -3.76 26.40
N GLY A 260 1.29 -2.66 26.12
CA GLY A 260 -0.16 -2.58 25.93
C GLY A 260 -0.60 -2.77 24.48
N SER A 261 0.33 -3.04 23.56
CA SER A 261 0.04 -3.23 22.15
C SER A 261 0.23 -4.68 21.68
N SER A 262 -0.20 -5.00 20.47
CA SER A 262 0.11 -6.26 19.79
C SER A 262 1.47 -6.28 19.09
N VAL A 263 2.22 -5.16 19.13
CA VAL A 263 3.55 -5.05 18.53
C VAL A 263 4.57 -5.68 19.47
N GLU A 264 5.38 -6.61 18.98
CA GLU A 264 6.49 -7.19 19.73
C GLU A 264 7.72 -6.27 19.67
N TYR A 265 8.37 -6.04 20.83
CA TYR A 265 9.55 -5.21 20.94
C TYR A 265 10.72 -6.01 21.47
N VAL A 266 11.85 -5.96 20.78
CA VAL A 266 13.13 -6.50 21.23
C VAL A 266 13.97 -5.36 21.81
N LEU A 267 14.24 -5.42 23.13
CA LEU A 267 15.04 -4.40 23.82
C LEU A 267 16.51 -4.79 23.82
N ARG A 268 17.37 -3.93 23.33
CA ARG A 268 18.83 -4.08 23.38
C ARG A 268 19.44 -3.03 24.27
N PHE A 269 20.26 -3.46 25.22
CA PHE A 269 20.97 -2.56 26.14
C PHE A 269 22.44 -2.43 25.69
N PRO A 270 23.00 -1.20 25.65
CA PRO A 270 24.40 -1.00 25.32
C PRO A 270 25.31 -1.82 26.25
N GLY A 271 26.29 -2.51 25.71
CA GLY A 271 27.24 -3.34 26.45
C GLY A 271 26.76 -4.73 26.87
N GLN A 272 25.54 -5.14 26.52
CA GLN A 272 25.04 -6.49 26.74
C GLN A 272 24.89 -7.22 25.42
N ASN A 273 25.69 -8.29 25.20
CA ASN A 273 25.59 -9.16 24.03
C ASN A 273 24.51 -10.25 24.16
N ARG A 274 23.56 -10.11 25.11
CA ARG A 274 22.46 -11.08 25.30
C ARG A 274 21.13 -10.39 25.02
N VAL A 275 20.43 -10.96 24.08
CA VAL A 275 19.00 -10.72 23.78
C VAL A 275 18.19 -11.62 24.71
#